data_d71b30d0c9742742f67b5ea1ea064bf7
#
_entry.id   d71b30d0c9742742f67b5ea1ea064bf7
#
_cell.length_a   1.000
_cell.length_b   1.000
_cell.length_c   1.000
_cell.angle_alpha   90.00
_cell.angle_beta   90.00
_cell.angle_gamma   90.00
#
_symmetry.space_group_name_H-M   'P 1'
#
loop_
_entity.id
_entity.type
_entity.pdbx_description
1 polymer ?
#
loop_
_entity_poly.entity_id
_entity_poly.type
_entity_poly.pdbx_seq_one_letter_code
_entity_poly.pdbx_strand_id
1 'polypeptide(L)'
;MSVAWSRNLKMDAKKYTEMQDLFTRYLAEKKLRKTEERYAILECICSFPGHFDMCLLHQKLEEMNFHVSRATVYNTVDVLVDSGLIVRHQLTA
;
A
#
# COMPACT_ATOMS: atom_id res chain seq x y z
N MET A 1 4.13 12.20 -17.09
CA MET A 1 3.99 12.40 -15.64
C MET A 1 4.05 11.06 -14.93
N SER A 2 4.91 10.98 -13.97
CA SER A 2 5.05 9.76 -13.17
C SER A 2 4.49 9.99 -11.79
N VAL A 3 3.87 8.94 -11.25
CA VAL A 3 3.35 8.97 -9.89
C VAL A 3 4.03 7.87 -9.11
N ALA A 4 4.47 8.20 -7.91
CA ALA A 4 5.08 7.24 -7.00
C ALA A 4 4.43 7.36 -5.64
N TRP A 5 4.64 6.37 -4.81
CA TRP A 5 4.12 6.34 -3.45
C TRP A 5 5.25 5.97 -2.51
N SER A 6 5.11 6.35 -1.26
CA SER A 6 6.04 5.92 -0.21
C SER A 6 5.28 5.81 1.11
N ARG A 7 5.87 5.11 2.06
CA ARG A 7 5.30 5.04 3.40
C ARG A 7 5.27 6.43 4.01
N ASN A 8 4.25 6.69 4.82
CA ASN A 8 4.13 7.97 5.51
C ASN A 8 5.06 7.96 6.73
N LEU A 9 6.20 8.64 6.61
CA LEU A 9 7.20 8.68 7.67
C LEU A 9 6.76 9.50 8.89
N LYS A 10 5.69 10.26 8.75
CA LYS A 10 5.14 11.03 9.86
C LYS A 10 4.25 10.20 10.78
N MET A 11 3.85 9.02 10.32
CA MET A 11 3.09 8.11 11.15
C MET A 11 4.01 7.34 12.08
N ASP A 12 3.52 7.07 13.27
CA ASP A 12 4.27 6.37 14.31
C ASP A 12 4.24 4.86 14.10
N ALA A 13 4.23 4.43 12.84
CA ALA A 13 4.19 3.02 12.48
C ALA A 13 5.45 2.68 11.71
N LYS A 14 6.39 2.02 12.38
CA LYS A 14 7.69 1.68 11.80
C LYS A 14 7.77 0.24 11.32
N LYS A 15 6.86 -0.62 11.80
CA LYS A 15 6.87 -2.04 11.48
C LYS A 15 5.59 -2.42 10.76
N TYR A 16 5.67 -3.49 9.98
CA TYR A 16 4.50 -4.01 9.26
C TYR A 16 3.34 -4.30 10.21
N THR A 17 3.60 -4.88 11.37
CA THR A 17 2.55 -5.20 12.33
C THR A 17 1.80 -3.95 12.79
N GLU A 18 2.51 -2.85 13.02
CA GLU A 18 1.90 -1.60 13.41
C GLU A 18 1.04 -1.03 12.28
N MET A 19 1.55 -1.07 11.05
CA MET A 19 0.81 -0.61 9.89
C MET A 19 -0.41 -1.50 9.62
N GLN A 20 -0.27 -2.81 9.85
CA GLN A 20 -1.36 -3.75 9.72
C GLN A 20 -2.50 -3.42 10.68
N ASP A 21 -2.17 -3.12 11.94
CA ASP A 21 -3.17 -2.75 12.94
C ASP A 21 -3.90 -1.47 12.57
N LEU A 22 -3.16 -0.46 12.12
CA LEU A 22 -3.75 0.81 11.68
C LEU A 22 -4.65 0.61 10.48
N PHE A 23 -4.21 -0.21 9.53
CA PHE A 23 -5.00 -0.52 8.34
C PHE A 23 -6.28 -1.27 8.71
N THR A 24 -6.17 -2.23 9.62
CA THR A 24 -7.35 -2.98 10.10
C THR A 24 -8.38 -2.05 10.73
N ARG A 25 -7.93 -1.10 11.55
CA ARG A 25 -8.82 -0.12 12.15
C ARG A 25 -9.49 0.75 11.10
N TYR A 26 -8.74 1.19 10.12
CA TYR A 26 -9.28 2.03 9.05
C TYR A 26 -10.33 1.27 8.25
N LEU A 27 -10.04 0.02 7.88
CA LEU A 27 -10.99 -0.80 7.14
C LEU A 27 -12.28 -1.01 7.91
N ALA A 28 -12.18 -1.27 9.21
CA ALA A 28 -13.35 -1.45 10.07
C ALA A 28 -14.16 -0.16 10.16
N GLU A 29 -13.47 0.97 10.34
CA GLU A 29 -14.11 2.27 10.47
C GLU A 29 -14.86 2.68 9.21
N LYS A 30 -14.30 2.37 8.05
CA LYS A 30 -14.92 2.68 6.76
C LYS A 30 -15.81 1.56 6.25
N LYS A 31 -15.96 0.48 7.00
CA LYS A 31 -16.78 -0.70 6.64
C LYS A 31 -16.31 -1.33 5.33
N LEU A 32 -15.01 -1.34 5.12
CA LEU A 32 -14.39 -1.99 3.97
C LEU A 32 -13.99 -3.41 4.32
N ARG A 33 -13.95 -4.27 3.30
CA ARG A 33 -13.63 -5.69 3.51
C ARG A 33 -12.15 -5.88 3.83
N LYS A 34 -11.88 -6.76 4.78
CA LYS A 34 -10.53 -7.22 5.07
C LYS A 34 -10.26 -8.41 4.16
N THR A 35 -9.38 -8.24 3.17
CA THR A 35 -9.04 -9.30 2.23
C THR A 35 -7.56 -9.61 2.29
N GLU A 36 -7.20 -10.84 1.94
CA GLU A 36 -5.80 -11.24 1.90
C GLU A 36 -5.02 -10.38 0.91
N GLU A 37 -5.64 -10.04 -0.22
CA GLU A 37 -5.00 -9.20 -1.23
C GLU A 37 -4.58 -7.85 -0.65
N ARG A 38 -5.43 -7.22 0.14
CA ARG A 38 -5.13 -5.93 0.73
C ARG A 38 -3.94 -6.00 1.68
N TYR A 39 -3.89 -7.04 2.50
CA TYR A 39 -2.78 -7.19 3.44
C TYR A 39 -1.49 -7.60 2.74
N ALA A 40 -1.58 -8.42 1.69
CA ALA A 40 -0.40 -8.79 0.90
C ALA A 40 0.19 -7.55 0.21
N ILE A 41 -0.67 -6.67 -0.29
CA ILE A 41 -0.22 -5.43 -0.91
C ILE A 41 0.45 -4.53 0.12
N LEU A 42 -0.13 -4.42 1.31
CA LEU A 42 0.48 -3.63 2.39
C LEU A 42 1.85 -4.20 2.78
N GLU A 43 1.96 -5.51 2.92
CA GLU A 43 3.24 -6.15 3.24
C GLU A 43 4.29 -5.87 2.18
N CYS A 44 3.88 -5.95 0.93
CA CYS A 44 4.74 -5.67 -0.21
C CYS A 44 5.24 -4.22 -0.15
N ILE A 45 4.35 -3.29 0.13
CA ILE A 45 4.70 -1.87 0.24
C ILE A 45 5.70 -1.64 1.36
N CYS A 46 5.54 -2.34 2.48
CA CYS A 46 6.46 -2.22 3.60
C CYS A 46 7.86 -2.71 3.28
N SER A 47 8.02 -3.52 2.24
CA SER A 47 9.34 -4.02 1.85
C SER A 47 10.16 -3.00 1.06
N PHE A 48 9.53 -1.95 0.56
CA PHE A 48 10.25 -0.92 -0.20
C PHE A 48 10.88 0.11 0.75
N PRO A 49 12.17 0.40 0.61
CA PRO A 49 12.83 1.36 1.49
C PRO A 49 12.50 2.82 1.20
N GLY A 50 11.97 3.11 0.02
CA GLY A 50 11.65 4.48 -0.37
C GLY A 50 10.46 4.51 -1.29
N HIS A 51 10.57 5.31 -2.35
CA HIS A 51 9.50 5.45 -3.33
C HIS A 51 9.32 4.17 -4.16
N PHE A 52 8.09 3.90 -4.52
CA PHE A 52 7.78 2.80 -5.44
C PHE A 52 6.69 3.29 -6.40
N ASP A 53 6.59 2.64 -7.56
CA ASP A 53 5.52 2.89 -8.52
C ASP A 53 4.69 1.62 -8.69
N MET A 54 3.64 1.70 -9.50
CA MET A 54 2.75 0.55 -9.71
C MET A 54 3.45 -0.63 -10.37
N CYS A 55 4.40 -0.36 -11.27
CA CYS A 55 5.15 -1.43 -11.92
C CYS A 55 5.97 -2.22 -10.90
N LEU A 56 6.68 -1.51 -10.04
CA LEU A 56 7.49 -2.14 -8.99
C LEU A 56 6.62 -2.92 -8.02
N LEU A 57 5.51 -2.34 -7.62
CA LEU A 57 4.59 -2.99 -6.69
C LEU A 57 4.01 -4.26 -7.28
N HIS A 58 3.53 -4.19 -8.52
CA HIS A 58 2.94 -5.35 -9.19
C HIS A 58 3.98 -6.45 -9.41
N GLN A 59 5.20 -6.06 -9.81
CA GLN A 59 6.29 -7.00 -10.01
C GLN A 59 6.64 -7.72 -8.69
N LYS A 60 6.69 -6.97 -7.60
CA LYS A 60 6.99 -7.56 -6.30
C LYS A 60 5.92 -8.53 -5.85
N LEU A 61 4.66 -8.21 -6.10
CA LEU A 61 3.54 -9.13 -5.79
C LEU A 61 3.65 -10.42 -6.58
N GLU A 62 4.02 -10.33 -7.87
CA GLU A 62 4.24 -11.52 -8.69
C GLU A 62 5.38 -12.37 -8.14
N GLU A 63 6.46 -11.75 -7.69
CA GLU A 63 7.57 -12.46 -7.06
C GLU A 63 7.15 -13.18 -5.79
N MET A 64 6.17 -12.64 -5.08
CA MET A 64 5.61 -13.26 -3.88
C MET A 64 4.56 -14.32 -4.19
N ASN A 65 4.39 -14.65 -5.46
CA ASN A 65 3.35 -15.59 -5.93
C ASN A 65 1.94 -15.14 -5.60
N PHE A 66 1.74 -13.84 -5.54
CA PHE A 66 0.44 -13.28 -5.24
C PHE A 66 -0.12 -12.60 -6.47
N HIS A 67 -0.99 -13.32 -7.16
CA HIS A 67 -1.56 -12.85 -8.44
C HIS A 67 -2.83 -12.05 -8.17
N VAL A 68 -2.72 -10.73 -8.31
CA VAL A 68 -3.86 -9.84 -8.15
C VAL A 68 -4.00 -8.99 -9.41
N SER A 69 -5.23 -8.59 -9.70
CA SER A 69 -5.50 -7.72 -10.83
C SER A 69 -4.96 -6.31 -10.54
N ARG A 70 -4.67 -5.58 -11.62
CA ARG A 70 -4.22 -4.20 -11.48
C ARG A 70 -5.28 -3.34 -10.79
N ALA A 71 -6.55 -3.61 -11.09
CA ALA A 71 -7.65 -2.88 -10.47
C ALA A 71 -7.62 -3.04 -8.95
N THR A 72 -7.37 -4.25 -8.46
CA THR A 72 -7.29 -4.52 -7.02
C THR A 72 -6.10 -3.78 -6.40
N VAL A 73 -4.96 -3.77 -7.09
CA VAL A 73 -3.77 -3.07 -6.60
C VAL A 73 -4.04 -1.56 -6.50
N TYR A 74 -4.59 -0.96 -7.56
CA TYR A 74 -4.91 0.48 -7.56
C TYR A 74 -5.92 0.82 -6.47
N ASN A 75 -6.97 0.00 -6.33
CA ASN A 75 -7.99 0.23 -5.29
C ASN A 75 -7.37 0.20 -3.90
N THR A 76 -6.52 -0.78 -3.63
CA THR A 76 -5.89 -0.92 -2.32
C THR A 76 -4.93 0.25 -2.05
N VAL A 77 -4.17 0.66 -3.06
CA VAL A 77 -3.27 1.81 -2.91
C VAL A 77 -4.07 3.08 -2.60
N ASP A 78 -5.20 3.29 -3.28
CA ASP A 78 -6.07 4.43 -2.99
C ASP A 78 -6.57 4.41 -1.55
N VAL A 79 -6.99 3.24 -1.07
CA VAL A 79 -7.45 3.08 0.31
C VAL A 79 -6.30 3.38 1.28
N LEU A 80 -5.10 2.93 0.98
CA LEU A 80 -3.94 3.18 1.83
C LEU A 80 -3.55 4.67 1.86
N VAL A 81 -3.69 5.36 0.74
CA VAL A 81 -3.46 6.80 0.70
C VAL A 81 -4.51 7.53 1.55
N ASP A 82 -5.77 7.14 1.40
CA ASP A 82 -6.86 7.74 2.19
C ASP A 82 -6.67 7.51 3.68
N SER A 83 -6.13 6.36 4.06
CA SER A 83 -5.87 6.05 5.46
C SER A 83 -4.69 6.83 6.04
N GLY A 84 -3.87 7.41 5.19
CA GLY A 84 -2.66 8.11 5.62
C GLY A 84 -1.45 7.22 5.82
N LEU A 85 -1.57 5.92 5.57
CA LEU A 85 -0.45 4.99 5.74
C LEU A 85 0.62 5.17 4.68
N ILE A 86 0.24 5.58 3.48
CA ILE A 86 1.18 5.90 2.41
C ILE A 86 0.87 7.27 1.84
N VAL A 87 1.86 7.86 1.19
CA VAL A 87 1.77 9.20 0.61
C VAL A 87 1.98 9.09 -0.89
N ARG A 88 1.18 9.82 -1.64
CA ARG A 88 1.30 9.90 -3.08
C ARG A 88 2.21 11.06 -3.45
N HIS A 89 3.16 10.79 -4.33
CA HIS A 89 4.08 11.79 -4.86
C HIS A 89 3.88 11.93 -6.36
N GLN A 90 3.67 13.13 -6.80
CA GLN A 90 3.58 13.40 -8.24
C GLN A 90 4.95 13.87 -8.70
N LEU A 91 5.58 13.05 -9.55
CA LEU A 91 6.89 13.35 -10.08
C LEU A 91 6.71 14.07 -11.42
N THR A 92 7.01 15.35 -11.43
CA THR A 92 7.01 16.14 -12.67
C THR A 92 8.44 16.28 -13.16
N ALA A 93 8.61 16.06 -14.45
CA ALA A 93 9.91 16.25 -15.06
C ALA A 93 10.27 17.72 -15.11
#